data_a25c7bce2bb48ee42ff9cfb2c4b59cc6
#
_entry.id   a25c7bce2bb48ee42ff9cfb2c4b59cc6
#
_cell.length_a   1.000
_cell.length_b   1.000
_cell.length_c   1.000
_cell.angle_alpha   90.00
_cell.angle_beta   90.00
_cell.angle_gamma   90.00
#
_symmetry.space_group_name_H-M   'P 1'
#
loop_
_entity.id
_entity.type
_entity.pdbx_description
1 polymer ?
#
loop_
_entity_poly.entity_id
_entity_poly.type
_entity_poly.pdbx_seq_one_letter_code
_entity_poly.pdbx_strand_id
1 'polypeptide(L)'
;MIGGKTTDFIEKTTYEECSVLYKGIKYFFHGLIFNKEENLYSYDIDVWDNDGNYIKTVFSEKNTSMETCMALAHSSPIFDGKTFWEAEPEMEWVEW
;
A
#
# COMPACT_ATOMS: atom_id res chain seq x y z
N MET A 1 -1.88 -3.21 -14.05
CA MET A 1 -1.18 -4.03 -13.02
C MET A 1 -0.91 -5.42 -13.57
N ILE A 2 0.25 -5.95 -13.30
CA ILE A 2 0.65 -7.28 -13.74
C ILE A 2 0.20 -8.29 -12.67
N GLY A 3 -0.43 -9.38 -13.09
CA GLY A 3 -0.87 -10.44 -12.16
C GLY A 3 -2.26 -10.28 -11.59
N GLY A 4 -3.00 -9.25 -11.99
CA GLY A 4 -4.37 -9.04 -11.53
C GLY A 4 -4.92 -7.72 -12.03
N LYS A 5 -6.16 -7.44 -11.64
CA LYS A 5 -6.81 -6.18 -12.00
C LYS A 5 -6.52 -5.12 -10.95
N THR A 6 -6.25 -3.91 -11.39
CA THR A 6 -5.97 -2.77 -10.50
C THR A 6 -7.12 -2.52 -9.52
N THR A 7 -8.36 -2.60 -9.98
CA THR A 7 -9.53 -2.39 -9.11
C THR A 7 -9.60 -3.45 -8.01
N ASP A 8 -9.30 -4.71 -8.33
CA ASP A 8 -9.30 -5.79 -7.33
C ASP A 8 -8.19 -5.60 -6.32
N PHE A 9 -7.02 -5.14 -6.77
CA PHE A 9 -5.90 -4.85 -5.88
C PHE A 9 -6.24 -3.72 -4.91
N ILE A 10 -6.81 -2.62 -5.42
CA ILE A 10 -7.21 -1.49 -4.58
C ILE A 10 -8.22 -1.92 -3.53
N GLU A 11 -9.24 -2.69 -3.92
CA GLU A 11 -10.24 -3.20 -2.99
C GLU A 11 -9.60 -4.08 -1.92
N LYS A 12 -8.72 -4.99 -2.33
CA LYS A 12 -8.06 -5.89 -1.39
C LYS A 12 -7.16 -5.13 -0.42
N THR A 13 -6.35 -4.21 -0.92
CA THR A 13 -5.42 -3.44 -0.06
C THR A 13 -6.11 -2.42 0.83
N THR A 14 -7.37 -2.11 0.57
CA THR A 14 -8.16 -1.29 1.48
C THR A 14 -8.42 -2.02 2.79
N TYR A 15 -8.70 -3.32 2.74
CA TYR A 15 -9.12 -4.09 3.91
C TYR A 15 -8.14 -5.17 4.35
N GLU A 16 -7.24 -5.61 3.48
CA GLU A 16 -6.37 -6.74 3.74
C GLU A 16 -4.92 -6.43 3.39
N GLU A 17 -4.01 -7.26 3.88
CA GLU A 17 -2.60 -7.18 3.56
C GLU A 17 -2.32 -7.68 2.15
N CYS A 18 -1.43 -7.00 1.45
CA CYS A 18 -1.12 -7.32 0.06
C CYS A 18 0.27 -6.79 -0.32
N SER A 19 0.95 -7.45 -1.25
CA SER A 19 2.28 -7.03 -1.70
C SER A 19 2.34 -6.87 -3.20
N VAL A 20 3.20 -5.94 -3.63
CA VAL A 20 3.56 -5.78 -5.05
C VAL A 20 5.06 -5.71 -5.20
N LEU A 21 5.55 -6.12 -6.37
CA LEU A 21 6.92 -5.86 -6.80
C LEU A 21 6.89 -4.70 -7.81
N TYR A 22 7.75 -3.72 -7.57
CA TYR A 22 7.93 -2.60 -8.49
C TYR A 22 9.41 -2.29 -8.57
N LYS A 23 9.99 -2.42 -9.77
CA LYS A 23 11.43 -2.20 -10.00
C LYS A 23 12.31 -2.99 -9.03
N GLY A 24 11.94 -4.24 -8.77
CA GLY A 24 12.70 -5.12 -7.88
C GLY A 24 12.50 -4.87 -6.39
N ILE A 25 11.65 -3.91 -6.03
CA ILE A 25 11.36 -3.56 -4.64
C ILE A 25 10.00 -4.11 -4.25
N LYS A 26 9.92 -4.77 -3.09
CA LYS A 26 8.67 -5.32 -2.57
C LYS A 26 8.02 -4.32 -1.64
N TYR A 27 6.83 -3.88 -2.00
CA TYR A 27 6.01 -2.98 -1.17
C TYR A 27 4.89 -3.78 -0.53
N PHE A 28 4.73 -3.60 0.77
CA PHE A 28 3.75 -4.30 1.58
C PHE A 28 2.69 -3.32 2.07
N PHE A 29 1.44 -3.54 1.65
CA PHE A 29 0.29 -2.72 2.03
C PHE A 29 -0.41 -3.39 3.20
N HIS A 30 -0.52 -2.72 4.33
CA HIS A 30 -1.07 -3.32 5.55
C HIS A 30 -2.59 -3.42 5.60
N GLY A 31 -3.30 -2.66 4.77
CA GLY A 31 -4.73 -2.52 4.91
C GLY A 31 -5.09 -1.51 6.00
N LEU A 32 -6.32 -1.05 6.01
CA LEU A 32 -6.80 -0.09 6.99
C LEU A 32 -6.84 -0.72 8.39
N ILE A 33 -6.36 0.03 9.38
CA ILE A 33 -6.44 -0.34 10.77
C ILE A 33 -7.40 0.62 11.45
N PHE A 34 -8.47 0.09 12.05
CA PHE A 34 -9.49 0.89 12.71
C PHE A 34 -9.14 1.11 14.18
N ASN A 35 -9.12 2.38 14.60
CA ASN A 35 -8.95 2.75 16.00
C ASN A 35 -10.32 3.01 16.59
N LYS A 36 -10.79 2.10 17.44
CA LYS A 36 -12.11 2.17 18.08
C LYS A 36 -12.29 3.40 18.96
N GLU A 37 -11.25 3.77 19.69
CA GLU A 37 -11.34 4.86 20.66
C GLU A 37 -11.55 6.20 19.97
N GLU A 38 -10.91 6.39 18.83
CA GLU A 38 -10.97 7.64 18.08
C GLU A 38 -11.96 7.60 16.93
N ASN A 39 -12.47 6.41 16.59
CA ASN A 39 -13.35 6.19 15.45
C ASN A 39 -12.68 6.66 14.14
N LEU A 40 -11.39 6.41 14.01
CA LEU A 40 -10.57 6.82 12.88
C LEU A 40 -9.74 5.66 12.36
N TYR A 41 -9.08 5.86 11.23
CA TYR A 41 -8.28 4.82 10.57
C TYR A 41 -6.81 5.22 10.46
N SER A 42 -5.96 4.21 10.33
CA SER A 42 -4.54 4.36 10.02
C SER A 42 -4.19 3.45 8.85
N TYR A 43 -3.17 3.82 8.08
CA TYR A 43 -2.73 3.05 6.91
C TYR A 43 -1.24 3.17 6.72
N ASP A 44 -0.55 2.03 6.57
CA ASP A 44 0.90 1.99 6.38
C ASP A 44 1.25 1.18 5.13
N ILE A 45 2.31 1.61 4.46
CA ILE A 45 2.93 0.87 3.36
C ILE A 45 4.42 0.76 3.68
N ASP A 46 4.94 -0.47 3.68
CA ASP A 46 6.34 -0.75 4.02
C ASP A 46 7.10 -1.27 2.80
N VAL A 47 8.42 -1.18 2.88
CA VAL A 47 9.33 -1.88 1.98
C VAL A 47 9.92 -3.06 2.72
N TRP A 48 9.90 -4.23 2.08
CA TRP A 48 10.43 -5.48 2.63
C TRP A 48 11.48 -6.05 1.66
N ASP A 49 12.43 -6.81 2.19
CA ASP A 49 13.40 -7.51 1.36
C ASP A 49 12.83 -8.83 0.83
N ASN A 50 13.61 -9.54 0.01
CA ASN A 50 13.17 -10.80 -0.60
C ASN A 50 13.08 -11.95 0.41
N ASP A 51 13.66 -11.79 1.58
CA ASP A 51 13.63 -12.79 2.65
C ASP A 51 12.48 -12.56 3.63
N GLY A 52 11.64 -11.57 3.37
CA GLY A 52 10.50 -11.25 4.20
C GLY A 52 10.82 -10.39 5.41
N ASN A 53 11.95 -9.69 5.39
CA ASN A 53 12.34 -8.80 6.47
C ASN A 53 11.96 -7.36 6.19
N TYR A 54 11.43 -6.69 7.20
CA TYR A 54 11.09 -5.28 7.13
C TYR A 54 12.35 -4.42 6.91
N ILE A 55 12.26 -3.48 5.99
CA ILE A 55 13.34 -2.52 5.73
C ILE A 55 12.95 -1.14 6.25
N LYS A 56 11.84 -0.59 5.78
CA LYS A 56 11.38 0.75 6.17
C LYS A 56 9.91 0.96 5.85
N THR A 57 9.30 1.94 6.49
CA THR A 57 7.97 2.41 6.15
C THR A 57 8.09 3.59 5.20
N VAL A 58 7.43 3.52 4.05
CA VAL A 58 7.46 4.59 3.04
C VAL A 58 6.22 5.47 3.07
N PHE A 59 5.14 4.98 3.69
CA PHE A 59 3.91 5.74 3.86
C PHE A 59 3.27 5.37 5.20
N SER A 60 2.84 6.38 5.95
CA SER A 60 2.12 6.16 7.20
C SER A 60 1.17 7.33 7.42
N GLU A 61 -0.13 7.01 7.57
CA GLU A 61 -1.14 7.98 7.92
C GLU A 61 -1.88 7.48 9.15
N LYS A 62 -2.00 8.32 10.17
CA LYS A 62 -2.55 7.93 11.48
C LYS A 62 -3.78 8.75 11.83
N ASN A 63 -4.79 8.08 12.40
CA ASN A 63 -5.95 8.72 13.01
C ASN A 63 -6.67 9.71 12.09
N THR A 64 -7.07 9.25 10.91
CA THR A 64 -7.80 10.06 9.94
C THR A 64 -8.93 9.24 9.30
N SER A 65 -9.68 9.83 8.38
CA SER A 65 -10.76 9.13 7.71
C SER A 65 -10.23 8.08 6.74
N MET A 66 -11.05 7.07 6.45
CA MET A 66 -10.74 6.05 5.46
C MET A 66 -10.41 6.69 4.10
N GLU A 67 -11.22 7.64 3.66
CA GLU A 67 -11.06 8.31 2.38
C GLU A 67 -9.71 9.05 2.32
N THR A 68 -9.33 9.71 3.39
CA THR A 68 -8.04 10.44 3.46
C THR A 68 -6.87 9.48 3.41
N CYS A 69 -6.94 8.36 4.17
CA CYS A 69 -5.89 7.33 4.13
C CYS A 69 -5.65 6.84 2.70
N MET A 70 -6.72 6.45 2.02
CA MET A 70 -6.59 5.87 0.68
C MET A 70 -6.18 6.90 -0.35
N ALA A 71 -6.74 8.12 -0.29
CA ALA A 71 -6.40 9.18 -1.21
C ALA A 71 -4.91 9.54 -1.12
N LEU A 72 -4.39 9.70 0.09
CA LEU A 72 -2.98 10.04 0.31
C LEU A 72 -2.06 8.88 -0.08
N ALA A 73 -2.42 7.63 0.23
CA ALA A 73 -1.63 6.47 -0.16
C ALA A 73 -1.47 6.38 -1.68
N HIS A 74 -2.51 6.73 -2.44
CA HIS A 74 -2.49 6.65 -3.90
C HIS A 74 -1.89 7.89 -4.56
N SER A 75 -1.83 9.02 -3.88
CA SER A 75 -1.32 10.28 -4.45
C SER A 75 0.09 10.66 -3.99
N SER A 76 0.63 9.97 -2.98
CA SER A 76 1.98 10.25 -2.49
C SER A 76 3.04 9.60 -3.38
N PRO A 77 4.15 10.30 -3.70
CA PRO A 77 5.18 9.78 -4.61
C PRO A 77 6.15 8.84 -3.89
N ILE A 78 5.62 7.73 -3.37
CA ILE A 78 6.36 6.78 -2.52
C ILE A 78 6.96 5.60 -3.30
N PHE A 79 6.58 5.43 -4.57
CA PHE A 79 7.03 4.31 -5.38
C PHE A 79 8.15 4.78 -6.32
N ASP A 80 9.35 4.88 -5.78
CA ASP A 80 10.52 5.38 -6.51
C ASP A 80 10.25 6.77 -7.12
N GLY A 81 9.69 7.68 -6.31
CA GLY A 81 9.34 9.04 -6.72
C GLY A 81 8.06 9.16 -7.53
N LYS A 82 7.31 8.08 -7.68
CA LYS A 82 6.05 8.07 -8.45
C LYS A 82 4.87 7.74 -7.55
N THR A 83 3.70 8.24 -7.93
CA THR A 83 2.46 7.90 -7.26
C THR A 83 2.03 6.48 -7.62
N PHE A 84 1.08 5.93 -6.87
CA PHE A 84 0.51 4.63 -7.20
C PHE A 84 -0.01 4.59 -8.64
N TRP A 85 -0.74 5.62 -9.06
CA TRP A 85 -1.32 5.66 -10.39
C TRP A 85 -0.27 5.69 -11.51
N GLU A 86 0.87 6.33 -11.26
CA GLU A 86 1.97 6.37 -12.21
C GLU A 86 2.74 5.05 -12.28
N ALA A 87 2.91 4.39 -11.14
CA ALA A 87 3.70 3.16 -11.02
C ALA A 87 2.89 1.90 -11.31
N GLU A 88 1.60 1.91 -11.07
CA GLU A 88 0.71 0.76 -11.07
C GLU A 88 0.78 -0.07 -12.36
N PRO A 89 0.86 0.49 -13.58
CA PRO A 89 0.94 -0.35 -14.78
C PRO A 89 2.13 -1.31 -14.80
N GLU A 90 3.22 -0.96 -14.10
CA GLU A 90 4.43 -1.79 -14.04
C GLU A 90 4.56 -2.58 -12.74
N MET A 91 3.61 -2.44 -11.82
CA MET A 91 3.60 -3.20 -10.58
C MET A 91 3.12 -4.62 -10.83
N GLU A 92 3.81 -5.58 -10.23
CA GLU A 92 3.39 -6.98 -10.23
C GLU A 92 2.76 -7.32 -8.89
N TRP A 93 1.50 -7.75 -8.93
CA TRP A 93 0.79 -8.19 -7.73
C TRP A 93 1.34 -9.56 -7.35
N VAL A 94 1.96 -9.65 -6.18
CA VAL A 94 2.51 -10.90 -5.66
C VAL A 94 1.72 -11.32 -4.44
N GLU A 95 1.49 -12.63 -4.34
CA GLU A 95 0.83 -13.19 -3.17
C GLU A 95 1.88 -13.47 -2.10
N TRP A 96 1.39 -13.46 -0.90
CA TRP A 96 2.20 -13.82 0.23
C TRP A 96 1.60 -14.99 1.01
#